data_acd9835f6d6c787582e791c6675e3719
#
_entry.id   acd9835f6d6c787582e791c6675e3719
#
_cell.length_a   1.000
_cell.length_b   1.000
_cell.length_c   1.000
_cell.angle_alpha   90.00
_cell.angle_beta   90.00
_cell.angle_gamma   90.00
#
_symmetry.space_group_name_H-M   'P 1'
#
loop_
_entity.id
_entity.type
_entity.pdbx_description
1 polymer ?
#
loop_
_entity_poly.entity_id
_entity_poly.type
_entity_poly.pdbx_seq_one_letter_code
_entity_poly.pdbx_strand_id
1 'polypeptide(L)'
;SDVYKRQASMTLAYWCVLIAIFLPYLGTATAKFLGPGYGPRANQDPRAFLSTLEGWRKRANNAQLNGFEVTPAFAAAVIIAHQAGGAEQGLLDQLAVAFIVSRVLYFICYLAGWGPVRSLVWFAGMGLIAALFVVSA
;
A
#
# COMPACT_ATOMS: atom_id res chain seq x y z
N SER A 1 20.24 1.87 -26.04
CA SER A 1 18.85 1.82 -26.49
C SER A 1 17.89 2.26 -25.38
N ASP A 2 16.67 2.62 -25.75
CA ASP A 2 15.66 3.02 -24.80
C ASP A 2 15.26 1.87 -23.86
N VAL A 3 15.24 0.65 -24.38
CA VAL A 3 14.96 -0.55 -23.58
C VAL A 3 16.05 -0.74 -22.53
N TYR A 4 17.30 -0.60 -22.90
CA TYR A 4 18.42 -0.70 -21.95
C TYR A 4 18.34 0.38 -20.88
N LYS A 5 18.08 1.63 -21.28
CA LYS A 5 17.94 2.73 -20.32
C LYS A 5 16.78 2.52 -19.37
N ARG A 6 15.64 2.01 -19.88
CA ARG A 6 14.47 1.69 -19.04
C ARG A 6 14.83 0.65 -17.97
N GLN A 7 15.55 -0.42 -18.36
CA GLN A 7 15.93 -1.49 -17.45
C GLN A 7 16.94 -1.03 -16.40
N ALA A 8 17.81 -0.05 -16.75
CA ALA A 8 18.85 0.45 -15.87
C ALA A 8 18.37 1.55 -14.91
N SER A 9 17.18 2.11 -15.14
CA SER A 9 16.71 3.29 -14.41
C SER A 9 15.60 2.93 -13.43
N MET A 10 15.58 3.64 -12.30
CA MET A 10 14.44 3.64 -11.39
C MET A 10 13.27 4.36 -12.06
N THR A 11 12.16 3.66 -12.23
CA THR A 11 10.93 4.24 -12.77
C THR A 11 10.10 4.84 -11.66
N LEU A 12 9.16 5.70 -12.02
CA LEU A 12 8.18 6.20 -11.05
C LEU A 12 7.39 5.05 -10.41
N ALA A 13 7.02 4.02 -11.21
CA ALA A 13 6.36 2.84 -10.68
C ALA A 13 7.20 2.13 -9.61
N TYR A 14 8.51 2.02 -9.80
CA TYR A 14 9.40 1.46 -8.78
C TYR A 14 9.45 2.31 -7.52
N TRP A 15 9.47 3.63 -7.64
CA TRP A 15 9.38 4.52 -6.48
C TRP A 15 8.06 4.36 -5.75
N CYS A 16 6.98 4.10 -6.48
CA CYS A 16 5.67 3.79 -5.87
C CYS A 16 5.74 2.50 -5.04
N VAL A 17 6.54 1.51 -5.44
CA VAL A 17 6.75 0.30 -4.63
C VAL A 17 7.38 0.67 -3.29
N LEU A 18 8.39 1.54 -3.30
CA LEU A 18 9.00 2.00 -2.06
C LEU A 18 7.98 2.70 -1.16
N ILE A 19 7.16 3.57 -1.73
CA ILE A 19 6.10 4.27 -0.99
C ILE A 19 5.12 3.25 -0.41
N ALA A 20 4.71 2.25 -1.19
CA ALA A 20 3.78 1.20 -0.76
C ALA A 20 4.34 0.39 0.42
N ILE A 21 5.65 0.16 0.44
CA ILE A 21 6.31 -0.57 1.54
C ILE A 21 6.19 0.22 2.86
N PHE A 22 6.38 1.53 2.81
CA PHE A 22 6.37 2.36 4.02
C PHE A 22 4.98 2.85 4.42
N LEU A 23 4.03 2.92 3.48
CA LEU A 23 2.70 3.47 3.73
C LEU A 23 1.97 2.78 4.89
N PRO A 24 2.01 1.44 5.06
CA PRO A 24 1.34 0.78 6.19
C PRO A 24 1.84 1.25 7.55
N TYR A 25 3.08 1.71 7.64
CA TYR A 25 3.65 2.19 8.90
C TYR A 25 3.02 3.49 9.38
N LEU A 26 2.31 4.23 8.52
CA LEU A 26 1.46 5.34 8.97
C LEU A 26 0.33 4.82 9.88
N GLY A 27 -0.23 3.65 9.55
CA GLY A 27 -1.20 2.98 10.42
C GLY A 27 -0.60 2.61 11.76
N THR A 28 0.62 2.08 11.76
CA THR A 28 1.35 1.77 12.99
C THR A 28 1.56 3.01 13.85
N ALA A 29 2.07 4.07 13.25
CA ALA A 29 2.34 5.34 13.96
C ALA A 29 1.05 5.94 14.52
N THR A 30 -0.01 5.95 13.72
CA THR A 30 -1.32 6.44 14.13
C THR A 30 -1.86 5.64 15.32
N ALA A 31 -1.80 4.31 15.24
CA ALA A 31 -2.29 3.44 16.30
C ALA A 31 -1.51 3.61 17.61
N LYS A 32 -0.19 3.78 17.51
CA LYS A 32 0.69 3.86 18.69
C LYS A 32 0.70 5.26 19.29
N PHE A 33 0.83 6.31 18.47
CA PHE A 33 1.26 7.62 18.96
C PHE A 33 0.17 8.69 18.97
N LEU A 34 -0.94 8.52 18.25
CA LEU A 34 -2.04 9.49 18.28
C LEU A 34 -3.06 9.21 19.38
N GLY A 35 -2.65 8.47 20.42
CA GLY A 35 -3.44 8.23 21.62
C GLY A 35 -2.53 7.76 22.75
N PRO A 36 -3.05 7.62 23.96
CA PRO A 36 -2.26 7.28 25.13
C PRO A 36 -1.84 5.81 25.17
N GLY A 37 -0.87 5.51 26.03
CA GLY A 37 -0.57 4.16 26.47
C GLY A 37 0.67 3.52 25.84
N TYR A 38 1.20 4.06 24.74
CA TYR A 38 2.41 3.50 24.14
C TYR A 38 3.66 4.14 24.74
N GLY A 39 4.44 3.33 25.42
CA GLY A 39 5.67 3.76 26.07
C GLY A 39 6.68 2.61 26.13
N PRO A 40 7.76 2.74 26.92
CA PRO A 40 8.82 1.72 26.97
C PRO A 40 8.31 0.33 27.33
N ARG A 41 7.32 0.24 28.23
CA ARG A 41 6.74 -1.04 28.63
C ARG A 41 5.95 -1.69 27.49
N ALA A 42 5.11 -0.91 26.82
CA ALA A 42 4.36 -1.39 25.65
C ALA A 42 5.30 -1.77 24.50
N ASN A 43 6.43 -1.04 24.37
CA ASN A 43 7.41 -1.31 23.32
C ASN A 43 8.16 -2.63 23.51
N GLN A 44 8.04 -3.28 24.67
CA GLN A 44 8.59 -4.62 24.86
C GLN A 44 7.80 -5.69 24.10
N ASP A 45 6.50 -5.43 23.87
CA ASP A 45 5.65 -6.29 23.06
C ASP A 45 4.61 -5.42 22.31
N PRO A 46 5.04 -4.78 21.19
CA PRO A 46 4.17 -3.87 20.47
C PRO A 46 2.90 -4.53 19.93
N ARG A 47 2.98 -5.78 19.53
CA ARG A 47 1.81 -6.50 18.97
C ARG A 47 0.77 -6.75 20.05
N ALA A 48 1.19 -7.06 21.27
CA ALA A 48 0.26 -7.22 22.40
C ALA A 48 -0.44 -5.89 22.68
N PHE A 49 0.30 -4.78 22.69
CA PHE A 49 -0.29 -3.45 22.87
C PHE A 49 -1.33 -3.16 21.78
N LEU A 50 -0.97 -3.36 20.52
CA LEU A 50 -1.87 -3.11 19.39
C LEU A 50 -3.13 -3.94 19.45
N SER A 51 -3.06 -5.17 19.98
CA SER A 51 -4.21 -6.05 20.12
C SER A 51 -5.24 -5.57 21.13
N THR A 52 -4.85 -4.67 22.04
CA THR A 52 -5.77 -4.12 23.07
C THR A 52 -6.52 -2.88 22.60
N LEU A 53 -6.16 -2.33 21.45
CA LEU A 53 -6.74 -1.08 20.95
C LEU A 53 -8.18 -1.27 20.48
N GLU A 54 -8.96 -0.19 20.62
CA GLU A 54 -10.36 -0.15 20.19
C GLU A 54 -10.63 1.10 19.33
N GLY A 55 -11.77 1.11 18.65
CA GLY A 55 -12.20 2.24 17.85
C GLY A 55 -11.26 2.53 16.69
N TRP A 56 -10.99 3.82 16.43
CA TRP A 56 -10.19 4.25 15.30
C TRP A 56 -8.74 3.77 15.38
N ARG A 57 -8.19 3.59 16.57
CA ARG A 57 -6.83 3.05 16.74
C ARG A 57 -6.75 1.59 16.31
N LYS A 58 -7.76 0.80 16.66
CA LYS A 58 -7.88 -0.58 16.17
C LYS A 58 -7.99 -0.60 14.66
N ARG A 59 -8.80 0.29 14.09
CA ARG A 59 -8.94 0.39 12.64
C ARG A 59 -7.64 0.80 11.97
N ALA A 60 -6.86 1.70 12.56
CA ALA A 60 -5.53 2.06 12.05
C ALA A 60 -4.59 0.85 12.01
N ASN A 61 -4.60 0.03 13.06
CA ASN A 61 -3.81 -1.20 13.09
C ASN A 61 -4.28 -2.21 12.03
N ASN A 62 -5.58 -2.36 11.86
CA ASN A 62 -6.13 -3.24 10.83
C ASN A 62 -5.77 -2.79 9.42
N ALA A 63 -5.75 -1.47 9.18
CA ALA A 63 -5.32 -0.92 7.89
C ALA A 63 -3.84 -1.22 7.62
N GLN A 64 -2.99 -1.14 8.64
CA GLN A 64 -1.59 -1.52 8.55
C GLN A 64 -1.44 -2.98 8.13
N LEU A 65 -2.15 -3.89 8.79
CA LEU A 65 -2.08 -5.33 8.50
C LEU A 65 -2.51 -5.62 7.05
N ASN A 66 -3.59 -4.99 6.58
CA ASN A 66 -4.00 -5.13 5.19
C ASN A 66 -2.94 -4.59 4.23
N GLY A 67 -2.29 -3.48 4.57
CA GLY A 67 -1.21 -2.93 3.77
C GLY A 67 -0.06 -3.91 3.59
N PHE A 68 0.32 -4.61 4.65
CA PHE A 68 1.37 -5.64 4.57
C PHE A 68 0.96 -6.82 3.69
N GLU A 69 -0.32 -7.17 3.65
CA GLU A 69 -0.83 -8.24 2.80
C GLU A 69 -0.82 -7.85 1.32
N VAL A 70 -1.14 -6.60 1.00
CA VAL A 70 -1.35 -6.12 -0.37
C VAL A 70 -0.04 -5.67 -1.03
N THR A 71 0.89 -5.13 -0.27
CA THR A 71 2.13 -4.55 -0.81
C THR A 71 2.96 -5.55 -1.62
N PRO A 72 3.17 -6.82 -1.20
CA PRO A 72 3.91 -7.76 -2.02
C PRO A 72 3.27 -8.03 -3.38
N ALA A 73 1.95 -8.08 -3.44
CA ALA A 73 1.23 -8.28 -4.70
C ALA A 73 1.43 -7.09 -5.64
N PHE A 74 1.35 -5.87 -5.13
CA PHE A 74 1.63 -4.67 -5.91
C PHE A 74 3.07 -4.63 -6.40
N ALA A 75 4.04 -4.91 -5.54
CA ALA A 75 5.45 -4.93 -5.90
C ALA A 75 5.72 -5.95 -7.00
N ALA A 76 5.18 -7.16 -6.87
CA ALA A 76 5.31 -8.20 -7.89
C ALA A 76 4.70 -7.74 -9.21
N ALA A 77 3.52 -7.14 -9.19
CA ALA A 77 2.83 -6.66 -10.40
C ALA A 77 3.66 -5.60 -11.14
N VAL A 78 4.23 -4.64 -10.40
CA VAL A 78 5.06 -3.59 -11.01
C VAL A 78 6.32 -4.18 -11.66
N ILE A 79 7.00 -5.09 -10.98
CA ILE A 79 8.23 -5.70 -11.48
C ILE A 79 7.92 -6.56 -12.71
N ILE A 80 6.91 -7.40 -12.63
CA ILE A 80 6.53 -8.30 -13.74
C ILE A 80 6.07 -7.48 -14.94
N ALA A 81 5.26 -6.45 -14.75
CA ALA A 81 4.79 -5.59 -15.83
C ALA A 81 5.96 -4.91 -16.53
N HIS A 82 6.94 -4.41 -15.78
CA HIS A 82 8.14 -3.79 -16.36
C HIS A 82 8.94 -4.80 -17.18
N GLN A 83 9.15 -6.00 -16.66
CA GLN A 83 9.92 -7.03 -17.36
C GLN A 83 9.20 -7.59 -18.58
N ALA A 84 7.89 -7.76 -18.51
CA ALA A 84 7.08 -8.24 -19.63
C ALA A 84 7.12 -7.29 -20.82
N GLY A 85 7.15 -5.99 -20.58
CA GLY A 85 7.40 -5.00 -21.61
C GLY A 85 6.26 -4.72 -22.58
N GLY A 86 5.07 -5.28 -22.35
CA GLY A 86 3.92 -5.14 -23.24
C GLY A 86 3.21 -3.80 -23.17
N ALA A 87 3.54 -2.95 -22.21
CA ALA A 87 2.94 -1.64 -22.03
C ALA A 87 4.01 -0.55 -22.00
N GLU A 88 3.64 0.67 -22.38
CA GLU A 88 4.52 1.83 -22.23
C GLU A 88 4.74 2.13 -20.74
N GLN A 89 5.96 2.55 -20.40
CA GLN A 89 6.31 2.84 -19.01
C GLN A 89 5.43 3.93 -18.40
N GLY A 90 5.03 4.92 -19.19
CA GLY A 90 4.13 5.98 -18.72
C GLY A 90 2.79 5.44 -18.22
N LEU A 91 2.24 4.43 -18.88
CA LEU A 91 1.01 3.78 -18.42
C LEU A 91 1.23 3.02 -17.12
N LEU A 92 2.32 2.29 -17.01
CA LEU A 92 2.66 1.57 -15.78
C LEU A 92 2.82 2.54 -14.61
N ASP A 93 3.47 3.67 -14.84
CA ASP A 93 3.65 4.70 -13.83
C ASP A 93 2.30 5.28 -13.36
N GLN A 94 1.38 5.54 -14.30
CA GLN A 94 0.04 6.03 -13.98
C GLN A 94 -0.74 5.02 -13.12
N LEU A 95 -0.69 3.74 -13.49
CA LEU A 95 -1.37 2.69 -12.73
C LEU A 95 -0.79 2.54 -11.33
N ALA A 96 0.53 2.65 -11.21
CA ALA A 96 1.21 2.57 -9.91
C ALA A 96 0.84 3.76 -9.01
N VAL A 97 0.82 4.97 -9.56
CA VAL A 97 0.39 6.16 -8.80
C VAL A 97 -1.08 6.03 -8.39
N ALA A 98 -1.94 5.57 -9.29
CA ALA A 98 -3.35 5.33 -8.96
C ALA A 98 -3.50 4.32 -7.82
N PHE A 99 -2.66 3.28 -7.79
CA PHE A 99 -2.65 2.32 -6.69
C PHE A 99 -2.28 2.98 -5.36
N ILE A 100 -1.23 3.81 -5.34
CA ILE A 100 -0.84 4.53 -4.12
C ILE A 100 -1.99 5.43 -3.63
N VAL A 101 -2.64 6.16 -4.55
CA VAL A 101 -3.81 6.98 -4.21
C VAL A 101 -4.91 6.11 -3.60
N SER A 102 -5.19 4.95 -4.18
CA SER A 102 -6.19 4.02 -3.64
C SER A 102 -5.85 3.58 -2.22
N ARG A 103 -4.57 3.37 -1.91
CA ARG A 103 -4.14 2.95 -0.56
C ARG A 103 -4.27 4.07 0.46
N VAL A 104 -3.98 5.30 0.07
CA VAL A 104 -4.20 6.45 0.94
C VAL A 104 -5.70 6.62 1.24
N LEU A 105 -6.54 6.54 0.22
CA LEU A 105 -7.99 6.59 0.39
C LEU A 105 -8.51 5.44 1.26
N TYR A 106 -7.97 4.25 1.06
CA TYR A 106 -8.31 3.07 1.86
C TYR A 106 -8.02 3.32 3.35
N PHE A 107 -6.85 3.89 3.64
CA PHE A 107 -6.46 4.21 5.01
C PHE A 107 -7.42 5.22 5.63
N ILE A 108 -7.76 6.28 4.91
CA ILE A 108 -8.70 7.31 5.37
C ILE A 108 -10.07 6.69 5.64
N CYS A 109 -10.58 5.86 4.72
CA CYS A 109 -11.87 5.19 4.89
C CYS A 109 -11.87 4.26 6.11
N TYR A 110 -10.75 3.59 6.36
CA TYR A 110 -10.63 2.69 7.49
C TYR A 110 -10.68 3.47 8.81
N LEU A 111 -9.92 4.56 8.91
CA LEU A 111 -9.94 5.42 10.10
C LEU A 111 -11.32 6.02 10.37
N ALA A 112 -12.01 6.45 9.30
CA ALA A 112 -13.33 7.04 9.40
C ALA A 112 -14.43 6.01 9.70
N GLY A 113 -14.14 4.72 9.59
CA GLY A 113 -15.13 3.67 9.79
C GLY A 113 -16.12 3.52 8.62
N TRP A 114 -15.75 3.96 7.41
CA TRP A 114 -16.60 3.89 6.21
C TRP A 114 -16.45 2.53 5.52
N GLY A 115 -17.05 1.48 6.12
CA GLY A 115 -16.87 0.10 5.68
C GLY A 115 -17.18 -0.16 4.20
N PRO A 116 -18.37 0.18 3.69
CA PRO A 116 -18.69 -0.07 2.28
C PRO A 116 -17.80 0.67 1.31
N VAL A 117 -17.49 1.96 1.56
CA VAL A 117 -16.59 2.76 0.72
C VAL A 117 -15.18 2.18 0.76
N ARG A 118 -14.71 1.79 1.94
CA ARG A 118 -13.42 1.12 2.11
C ARG A 118 -13.31 -0.12 1.23
N SER A 119 -14.34 -0.97 1.23
CA SER A 119 -14.36 -2.18 0.42
C SER A 119 -14.30 -1.88 -1.07
N LEU A 120 -15.02 -0.86 -1.54
CA LEU A 120 -14.97 -0.43 -2.94
C LEU A 120 -13.57 0.05 -3.32
N VAL A 121 -12.94 0.83 -2.46
CA VAL A 121 -11.56 1.31 -2.68
C VAL A 121 -10.57 0.15 -2.71
N TRP A 122 -10.78 -0.85 -1.85
CA TRP A 122 -9.96 -2.07 -1.85
C TRP A 122 -10.05 -2.80 -3.19
N PHE A 123 -11.28 -3.01 -3.69
CA PHE A 123 -11.47 -3.64 -4.99
C PHE A 123 -10.87 -2.83 -6.13
N ALA A 124 -10.94 -1.50 -6.08
CA ALA A 124 -10.27 -0.64 -7.06
C ALA A 124 -8.76 -0.87 -7.05
N GLY A 125 -8.15 -0.97 -5.88
CA GLY A 125 -6.73 -1.28 -5.74
C GLY A 125 -6.36 -2.63 -6.32
N MET A 126 -7.15 -3.66 -6.04
CA MET A 126 -6.94 -5.00 -6.60
C MET A 126 -7.10 -4.98 -8.12
N GLY A 127 -8.06 -4.23 -8.63
CA GLY A 127 -8.24 -4.04 -10.08
C GLY A 127 -7.02 -3.39 -10.73
N LEU A 128 -6.38 -2.44 -10.06
CA LEU A 128 -5.16 -1.81 -10.56
C LEU A 128 -3.98 -2.79 -10.60
N ILE A 129 -3.85 -3.66 -9.60
CA ILE A 129 -2.86 -4.73 -9.62
C ILE A 129 -3.09 -5.64 -10.83
N ALA A 130 -4.33 -6.08 -11.02
CA ALA A 130 -4.69 -6.91 -12.18
C ALA A 130 -4.42 -6.18 -13.50
N ALA A 131 -4.72 -4.88 -13.56
CA ALA A 131 -4.48 -4.07 -14.76
C ALA A 131 -3.00 -4.01 -15.13
N LEU A 132 -2.10 -3.95 -14.15
CA LEU A 132 -0.66 -3.98 -14.41
C LEU A 132 -0.26 -5.26 -15.17
N PHE A 133 -0.83 -6.39 -14.82
CA PHE A 133 -0.59 -7.64 -15.54
C PHE A 133 -1.21 -7.60 -16.94
N VAL A 134 -2.47 -7.20 -17.04
CA VAL A 134 -3.24 -7.28 -18.28
C VAL A 134 -2.66 -6.37 -19.37
N VAL A 135 -2.33 -5.12 -19.04
CA VAL A 135 -1.78 -4.17 -20.02
C VAL A 135 -0.37 -4.55 -20.47
N SER A 136 0.32 -5.37 -19.70
CA SER A 136 1.71 -5.77 -19.97
C SER A 136 1.81 -7.12 -20.66
N ALA A 137 0.71 -7.80 -20.83
CA ALA A 137 0.66 -9.11 -21.47
C ALA A 137 0.99 -9.07 -22.97
#